data_24e20a1ac3216cf7e0c83d9a07b17992
#
_entry.id   24e20a1ac3216cf7e0c83d9a07b17992
#
_cell.length_a   1.000
_cell.length_b   1.000
_cell.length_c   1.000
_cell.angle_alpha   90.00
_cell.angle_beta   90.00
_cell.angle_gamma   90.00
#
_symmetry.space_group_name_H-M   'P 1'
#
loop_
_entity.id
_entity.type
_entity.pdbx_description
1 polymer ?
#
loop_
_entity_poly.entity_id
_entity_poly.type
_entity_poly.pdbx_seq_one_letter_code
_entity_poly.pdbx_strand_id
1 'polypeptide(L)'
;MRESDVPIARVDTTRQELHGIYETALVEARPLGSSDSDWQELFGLVAQRKQGGVVITAWNPGQLRPTLAANERANAKLLRELRGTNFEIWEADGFSRDRSFREPGFMAWGMGRELGCTLARGFGQFAVFLYQPDGSRHVIDVDAPREN
;
A
#
# COMPACT_ATOMS: atom_id res chain seq x y z
N MET A 1 18.27 -2.71 -22.27
CA MET A 1 17.36 -2.64 -21.11
C MET A 1 18.18 -2.82 -19.85
N ARG A 2 18.01 -1.91 -18.90
CA ARG A 2 18.76 -2.03 -17.64
C ARG A 2 18.19 -3.17 -16.81
N GLU A 3 19.07 -3.91 -16.13
CA GLU A 3 18.67 -5.03 -15.29
C GLU A 3 17.59 -4.63 -14.27
N SER A 4 17.72 -3.44 -13.66
CA SER A 4 16.78 -2.94 -12.67
C SER A 4 15.36 -2.70 -13.19
N ASP A 5 15.19 -2.62 -14.51
CA ASP A 5 13.90 -2.34 -15.14
C ASP A 5 13.25 -3.60 -15.73
N VAL A 6 13.93 -4.73 -15.65
CA VAL A 6 13.43 -5.99 -16.21
C VAL A 6 12.60 -6.72 -15.15
N PRO A 7 11.33 -7.03 -15.45
CA PRO A 7 10.56 -7.87 -14.53
C PRO A 7 11.19 -9.24 -14.40
N ILE A 8 11.32 -9.73 -13.17
CA ILE A 8 11.87 -11.08 -12.91
C ILE A 8 10.86 -12.13 -13.33
N ALA A 9 9.59 -11.92 -13.02
CA ALA A 9 8.50 -12.82 -13.36
C ALA A 9 7.16 -12.09 -13.30
N ARG A 10 6.22 -12.58 -14.08
CA ARG A 10 4.82 -12.17 -13.94
C ARG A 10 4.08 -13.28 -13.20
N VAL A 11 3.33 -12.89 -12.18
CA VAL A 11 2.54 -13.82 -11.38
C VAL A 11 1.14 -13.91 -11.98
N ASP A 12 0.74 -15.11 -12.45
CA ASP A 12 -0.61 -15.34 -12.96
C ASP A 12 -1.55 -15.60 -11.78
N THR A 13 -2.02 -14.54 -11.18
CA THR A 13 -2.96 -14.60 -10.07
C THR A 13 -4.25 -13.89 -10.46
N THR A 14 -5.38 -14.53 -10.23
CA THR A 14 -6.66 -13.90 -10.55
C THR A 14 -6.92 -12.73 -9.63
N ARG A 15 -7.79 -11.80 -10.07
CA ARG A 15 -8.19 -10.64 -9.26
C ARG A 15 -8.83 -11.08 -7.95
N GLN A 16 -9.63 -12.13 -7.96
CA GLN A 16 -10.26 -12.68 -6.76
C GLN A 16 -9.23 -13.23 -5.77
N GLU A 17 -8.23 -13.94 -6.28
CA GLU A 17 -7.14 -14.47 -5.45
C GLU A 17 -6.32 -13.35 -4.83
N LEU A 18 -6.03 -12.29 -5.59
CA LEU A 18 -5.33 -11.11 -5.07
C LEU A 18 -6.12 -10.45 -3.95
N HIS A 19 -7.43 -10.31 -4.13
CA HIS A 19 -8.30 -9.72 -3.11
C HIS A 19 -8.22 -10.51 -1.80
N GLY A 20 -8.25 -11.85 -1.88
CA GLY A 20 -8.10 -12.71 -0.71
C GLY A 20 -6.75 -12.56 -0.03
N ILE A 21 -5.67 -12.45 -0.80
CA ILE A 21 -4.33 -12.22 -0.27
C ILE A 21 -4.28 -10.90 0.51
N TYR A 22 -4.83 -9.84 -0.06
CA TYR A 22 -4.85 -8.53 0.59
C TYR A 22 -5.71 -8.53 1.85
N GLU A 23 -6.82 -9.26 1.86
CA GLU A 23 -7.70 -9.32 3.05
C GLU A 23 -7.01 -9.94 4.27
N THR A 24 -6.07 -10.84 4.04
CA THR A 24 -5.33 -11.51 5.12
C THR A 24 -4.02 -10.83 5.48
N ALA A 25 -3.58 -9.84 4.70
CA ALA A 25 -2.31 -9.18 4.93
C ALA A 25 -2.29 -8.43 6.26
N LEU A 26 -1.13 -8.47 6.92
CA LEU A 26 -0.86 -7.69 8.11
C LEU A 26 -0.18 -6.40 7.69
N VAL A 27 -0.48 -5.30 8.36
CA VAL A 27 0.16 -4.01 8.05
C VAL A 27 0.73 -3.41 9.32
N GLU A 28 2.02 -3.05 9.25
CA GLU A 28 2.71 -2.29 10.29
C GLU A 28 3.10 -0.93 9.74
N ALA A 29 3.07 0.08 10.57
CA ALA A 29 3.38 1.45 10.16
C ALA A 29 4.28 2.14 11.17
N ARG A 30 5.02 3.13 10.69
CA ARG A 30 5.85 4.00 11.52
C ARG A 30 5.95 5.39 10.87
N PRO A 31 6.23 6.44 11.67
CA PRO A 31 6.50 7.76 11.08
C PRO A 31 7.68 7.72 10.12
N LEU A 32 7.63 8.53 9.07
CA LEU A 32 8.74 8.65 8.12
C LEU A 32 10.02 9.04 8.86
N GLY A 33 11.11 8.34 8.53
CA GLY A 33 12.42 8.62 9.10
C GLY A 33 12.61 8.16 10.54
N SER A 34 11.66 7.42 11.10
CA SER A 34 11.80 6.84 12.44
C SER A 34 12.61 5.54 12.41
N SER A 35 12.78 4.91 13.58
CA SER A 35 13.62 3.70 13.70
C SER A 35 12.82 2.42 13.54
N ASP A 36 13.53 1.29 13.42
CA ASP A 36 12.90 -0.02 13.31
C ASP A 36 12.08 -0.40 14.55
N SER A 37 12.41 0.17 15.71
CA SER A 37 11.65 -0.08 16.93
C SER A 37 10.30 0.64 16.95
N ASP A 38 10.05 1.53 16.01
CA ASP A 38 8.81 2.32 15.96
C ASP A 38 7.70 1.66 15.13
N TRP A 39 7.96 0.51 14.52
CA TRP A 39 6.91 -0.22 13.80
C TRP A 39 5.81 -0.67 14.76
N GLN A 40 4.57 -0.37 14.41
CA GLN A 40 3.38 -0.77 15.17
C GLN A 40 2.30 -1.26 14.22
N GLU A 41 1.48 -2.16 14.71
CA GLU A 41 0.33 -2.65 13.94
C GLU A 41 -0.63 -1.50 13.65
N LEU A 42 -1.02 -1.38 12.37
CA LEU A 42 -1.78 -0.22 11.92
C LEU A 42 -3.21 -0.19 12.49
N PHE A 43 -3.85 -1.34 12.68
CA PHE A 43 -5.18 -1.39 13.31
C PHE A 43 -5.21 -0.68 14.65
N GLY A 44 -4.23 -0.97 15.50
CA GLY A 44 -4.13 -0.35 16.82
C GLY A 44 -3.91 1.15 16.74
N LEU A 45 -3.06 1.59 15.80
CA LEU A 45 -2.81 3.01 15.59
C LEU A 45 -4.06 3.76 15.13
N VAL A 46 -4.79 3.19 14.19
CA VAL A 46 -6.05 3.79 13.68
C VAL A 46 -7.07 3.93 14.79
N ALA A 47 -7.27 2.85 15.56
CA ALA A 47 -8.22 2.86 16.67
C ALA A 47 -7.84 3.90 17.74
N GLN A 48 -6.56 3.97 18.08
CA GLN A 48 -6.04 4.91 19.07
C GLN A 48 -6.19 6.36 18.61
N ARG A 49 -5.86 6.65 17.36
CA ARG A 49 -5.96 8.00 16.79
C ARG A 49 -7.39 8.39 16.43
N LYS A 50 -8.27 7.41 16.28
CA LYS A 50 -9.64 7.61 15.78
C LYS A 50 -9.63 8.31 14.42
N GLN A 51 -8.65 7.97 13.60
CA GLN A 51 -8.45 8.52 12.28
C GLN A 51 -8.12 7.40 11.31
N GLY A 52 -8.79 7.36 10.18
CA GLY A 52 -8.50 6.41 9.11
C GLY A 52 -7.58 7.00 8.06
N GLY A 53 -7.51 6.34 6.96
CA GLY A 53 -6.70 6.73 5.82
C GLY A 53 -6.51 5.59 4.86
N VAL A 54 -5.57 5.75 3.93
CA VAL A 54 -5.35 4.79 2.86
C VAL A 54 -3.89 4.32 2.88
N VAL A 55 -3.71 3.00 2.76
CA VAL A 55 -2.38 2.41 2.53
C VAL A 55 -2.21 2.16 1.04
N ILE A 56 -1.15 2.70 0.47
CA ILE A 56 -0.81 2.65 -0.95
C ILE A 56 0.62 2.19 -1.12
N THR A 57 0.87 1.39 -2.17
CA THR A 57 2.23 1.01 -2.56
C THR A 57 2.41 1.21 -4.07
N ALA A 58 3.66 1.30 -4.50
CA ALA A 58 4.04 1.21 -5.90
C ALA A 58 4.86 -0.05 -6.18
N TRP A 59 4.91 -0.96 -5.21
CA TRP A 59 5.70 -2.20 -5.26
C TRP A 59 5.00 -3.25 -6.13
N ASN A 60 5.76 -3.98 -6.94
CA ASN A 60 5.26 -5.07 -7.80
C ASN A 60 4.01 -4.68 -8.63
N PRO A 61 4.07 -3.62 -9.45
CA PRO A 61 2.91 -3.15 -10.19
C PRO A 61 2.42 -4.20 -11.20
N GLY A 62 1.11 -4.31 -11.37
CA GLY A 62 0.50 -5.15 -12.39
C GLY A 62 0.87 -6.62 -12.28
N GLN A 63 1.08 -7.14 -11.08
CA GLN A 63 1.51 -8.52 -10.83
C GLN A 63 2.90 -8.84 -11.39
N LEU A 64 3.68 -7.84 -11.72
CA LEU A 64 5.07 -8.01 -12.11
C LEU A 64 5.95 -8.20 -10.87
N ARG A 65 7.11 -8.82 -11.09
CA ARG A 65 8.14 -8.95 -10.05
C ARG A 65 9.39 -8.21 -10.52
N PRO A 66 9.41 -6.88 -10.45
CA PRO A 66 10.57 -6.10 -10.85
C PRO A 66 11.75 -6.36 -9.92
N THR A 67 12.92 -5.85 -10.29
CA THR A 67 14.06 -5.86 -9.38
C THR A 67 13.77 -5.01 -8.15
N LEU A 68 14.53 -5.23 -7.08
CA LEU A 68 14.45 -4.41 -5.88
C LEU A 68 14.66 -2.93 -6.21
N ALA A 69 15.66 -2.61 -7.02
CA ALA A 69 15.95 -1.23 -7.39
C ALA A 69 14.77 -0.56 -8.12
N ALA A 70 14.11 -1.29 -9.02
CA ALA A 70 12.95 -0.75 -9.73
C ALA A 70 11.78 -0.49 -8.78
N ASN A 71 11.52 -1.40 -7.84
CA ASN A 71 10.50 -1.22 -6.83
C ASN A 71 10.81 -0.04 -5.90
N GLU A 72 12.05 0.11 -5.48
CA GLU A 72 12.47 1.23 -4.63
C GLU A 72 12.28 2.58 -5.35
N ARG A 73 12.62 2.65 -6.64
CA ARG A 73 12.41 3.87 -7.44
C ARG A 73 10.92 4.20 -7.56
N ALA A 74 10.08 3.20 -7.80
CA ALA A 74 8.64 3.40 -7.91
C ALA A 74 8.06 3.94 -6.58
N ASN A 75 8.45 3.34 -5.46
CA ASN A 75 8.00 3.83 -4.15
C ASN A 75 8.55 5.22 -3.82
N ALA A 76 9.77 5.55 -4.22
CA ALA A 76 10.31 6.89 -4.04
C ALA A 76 9.49 7.93 -4.82
N LYS A 77 9.06 7.59 -6.02
CA LYS A 77 8.19 8.45 -6.82
C LYS A 77 6.82 8.62 -6.18
N LEU A 78 6.23 7.53 -5.68
CA LEU A 78 4.97 7.59 -4.96
C LEU A 78 5.07 8.48 -3.72
N LEU A 79 6.15 8.35 -2.95
CA LEU A 79 6.36 9.18 -1.76
C LEU A 79 6.42 10.66 -2.12
N ARG A 80 7.09 11.02 -3.23
CA ARG A 80 7.14 12.41 -3.67
C ARG A 80 5.74 12.96 -3.96
N GLU A 81 4.90 12.16 -4.62
CA GLU A 81 3.52 12.57 -4.91
C GLU A 81 2.69 12.68 -3.63
N LEU A 82 2.84 11.74 -2.71
CA LEU A 82 2.14 11.79 -1.42
C LEU A 82 2.56 13.00 -0.59
N ARG A 83 3.84 13.36 -0.60
CA ARG A 83 4.33 14.55 0.10
C ARG A 83 3.80 15.86 -0.50
N GLY A 84 3.37 15.84 -1.74
CA GLY A 84 2.70 16.97 -2.37
C GLY A 84 1.25 17.17 -1.94
N THR A 85 0.69 16.22 -1.19
CA THR A 85 -0.64 16.34 -0.61
C THR A 85 -0.57 16.98 0.78
N ASN A 86 -1.74 17.33 1.33
CA ASN A 86 -1.80 17.89 2.69
C ASN A 86 -1.91 16.81 3.77
N PHE A 87 -1.83 15.54 3.40
CA PHE A 87 -1.99 14.46 4.36
C PHE A 87 -0.67 14.12 5.05
N GLU A 88 -0.76 13.69 6.29
CA GLU A 88 0.37 13.17 7.03
C GLU A 88 0.72 11.78 6.48
N ILE A 89 1.99 11.56 6.11
CA ILE A 89 2.42 10.32 5.47
C ILE A 89 3.34 9.55 6.42
N TRP A 90 3.04 8.26 6.60
CA TRP A 90 3.88 7.32 7.34
C TRP A 90 4.33 6.21 6.41
N GLU A 91 5.40 5.51 6.76
CA GLU A 91 5.73 4.24 6.14
C GLU A 91 4.72 3.19 6.60
N ALA A 92 4.29 2.32 5.70
CA ALA A 92 3.37 1.24 6.01
C ALA A 92 3.73 0.01 5.17
N ASP A 93 4.17 -1.03 5.84
CA ASP A 93 4.58 -2.27 5.19
C ASP A 93 3.51 -3.34 5.37
N GLY A 94 3.14 -3.97 4.25
CA GLY A 94 2.25 -5.11 4.25
C GLY A 94 3.02 -6.42 4.34
N PHE A 95 2.49 -7.38 5.08
CA PHE A 95 3.11 -8.69 5.25
C PHE A 95 2.10 -9.79 5.00
N SER A 96 2.56 -10.90 4.41
CA SER A 96 1.78 -12.14 4.44
C SER A 96 1.70 -12.63 5.89
N ARG A 97 0.70 -13.49 6.18
CA ARG A 97 0.48 -14.00 7.53
C ARG A 97 1.70 -14.71 8.11
N ASP A 98 2.40 -15.46 7.28
CA ASP A 98 3.62 -16.18 7.69
C ASP A 98 4.88 -15.32 7.64
N ARG A 99 4.73 -14.03 7.27
CA ARG A 99 5.81 -13.05 7.11
C ARG A 99 6.88 -13.43 6.09
N SER A 100 6.57 -14.36 5.21
CA SER A 100 7.50 -14.73 4.12
C SER A 100 7.55 -13.68 3.01
N PHE A 101 6.55 -12.81 2.94
CA PHE A 101 6.44 -11.77 1.94
C PHE A 101 6.20 -10.42 2.61
N ARG A 102 6.95 -9.40 2.16
CA ARG A 102 6.83 -8.04 2.64
C ARG A 102 6.70 -7.09 1.46
N GLU A 103 5.79 -6.15 1.57
CA GLU A 103 5.57 -5.14 0.54
C GLU A 103 5.61 -3.75 1.17
N PRO A 104 6.72 -3.00 0.95
CA PRO A 104 6.81 -1.63 1.44
C PRO A 104 5.80 -0.70 0.78
N GLY A 105 5.23 0.20 1.56
CA GLY A 105 4.29 1.20 1.08
C GLY A 105 4.15 2.35 2.06
N PHE A 106 3.02 3.04 1.98
CA PHE A 106 2.78 4.26 2.77
C PHE A 106 1.35 4.32 3.26
N MET A 107 1.18 4.89 4.45
CA MET A 107 -0.11 5.27 5.00
C MET A 107 -0.28 6.78 4.87
N ALA A 108 -1.36 7.20 4.22
CA ALA A 108 -1.76 8.59 4.14
C ALA A 108 -2.93 8.80 5.10
N TRP A 109 -2.66 9.41 6.24
CA TRP A 109 -3.66 9.63 7.27
C TRP A 109 -4.70 10.65 6.82
N GLY A 110 -5.97 10.25 6.87
CA GLY A 110 -7.09 11.10 6.47
C GLY A 110 -7.44 11.09 5.00
N MET A 111 -6.63 10.44 4.16
CA MET A 111 -6.93 10.33 2.74
C MET A 111 -8.14 9.44 2.51
N GLY A 112 -9.02 9.83 1.59
CA GLY A 112 -10.20 9.06 1.24
C GLY A 112 -9.96 8.09 0.10
N ARG A 113 -10.96 7.24 -0.11
CA ARG A 113 -10.95 6.19 -1.13
C ARG A 113 -10.63 6.70 -2.53
N GLU A 114 -11.25 7.79 -2.92
CA GLU A 114 -11.20 8.25 -4.31
C GLU A 114 -9.79 8.68 -4.72
N LEU A 115 -9.16 9.52 -3.91
CA LEU A 115 -7.80 9.95 -4.18
C LEU A 115 -6.83 8.78 -4.06
N GLY A 116 -7.01 7.92 -3.06
CA GLY A 116 -6.17 6.73 -2.89
C GLY A 116 -6.21 5.81 -4.10
N CYS A 117 -7.38 5.55 -4.64
CA CYS A 117 -7.52 4.71 -5.84
C CYS A 117 -6.92 5.37 -7.08
N THR A 118 -7.09 6.68 -7.22
CA THR A 118 -6.52 7.42 -8.35
C THR A 118 -4.98 7.33 -8.35
N LEU A 119 -4.36 7.55 -7.18
CA LEU A 119 -2.92 7.44 -7.05
C LEU A 119 -2.44 6.01 -7.31
N ALA A 120 -3.10 5.04 -6.69
CA ALA A 120 -2.72 3.63 -6.85
C ALA A 120 -2.81 3.16 -8.31
N ARG A 121 -3.86 3.58 -9.01
CA ARG A 121 -4.01 3.27 -10.44
C ARG A 121 -2.85 3.83 -11.25
N GLY A 122 -2.39 5.03 -10.94
CA GLY A 122 -1.25 5.65 -11.61
C GLY A 122 0.05 4.88 -11.40
N PHE A 123 0.14 4.05 -10.36
CA PHE A 123 1.30 3.21 -10.08
C PHE A 123 1.06 1.73 -10.38
N GLY A 124 0.03 1.43 -11.17
CA GLY A 124 -0.23 0.06 -11.64
C GLY A 124 -0.72 -0.90 -10.56
N GLN A 125 -1.28 -0.39 -9.49
CA GLN A 125 -1.73 -1.21 -8.37
C GLN A 125 -3.16 -1.73 -8.59
N PHE A 126 -3.43 -2.90 -8.04
CA PHE A 126 -4.74 -3.55 -8.09
C PHE A 126 -5.71 -2.96 -7.06
N ALA A 127 -5.22 -2.66 -5.87
CA ALA A 127 -6.07 -2.30 -4.74
C ALA A 127 -5.34 -1.39 -3.76
N VAL A 128 -6.12 -0.77 -2.88
CA VAL A 128 -5.62 -0.05 -1.71
C VAL A 128 -6.29 -0.61 -0.46
N PHE A 129 -5.67 -0.39 0.71
CA PHE A 129 -6.35 -0.63 1.98
C PHE A 129 -6.96 0.68 2.48
N LEU A 130 -8.26 0.67 2.71
CA LEU A 130 -8.96 1.79 3.32
C LEU A 130 -9.25 1.48 4.78
N TYR A 131 -8.68 2.27 5.67
CA TYR A 131 -8.92 2.16 7.12
C TYR A 131 -9.93 3.22 7.53
N GLN A 132 -10.98 2.78 8.23
CA GLN A 132 -11.99 3.68 8.79
C GLN A 132 -11.60 4.07 10.22
N PRO A 133 -12.10 5.21 10.74
CA PRO A 133 -11.77 5.65 12.09
C PRO A 133 -12.11 4.65 13.21
N ASP A 134 -13.04 3.73 12.97
CA ASP A 134 -13.41 2.69 13.93
C ASP A 134 -12.43 1.51 13.95
N GLY A 135 -11.39 1.54 13.11
CA GLY A 135 -10.39 0.49 12.98
C GLY A 135 -10.70 -0.53 11.90
N SER A 136 -11.89 -0.52 11.31
CA SER A 136 -12.20 -1.46 10.22
C SER A 136 -11.37 -1.18 8.98
N ARG A 137 -11.04 -2.24 8.25
CA ARG A 137 -10.27 -2.15 7.02
C ARG A 137 -11.03 -2.76 5.85
N HIS A 138 -10.98 -2.08 4.72
CA HIS A 138 -11.58 -2.55 3.47
C HIS A 138 -10.51 -2.61 2.39
N VAL A 139 -10.48 -3.72 1.66
CA VAL A 139 -9.66 -3.83 0.44
C VAL A 139 -10.47 -3.28 -0.71
N ILE A 140 -10.01 -2.19 -1.30
CA ILE A 140 -10.72 -1.49 -2.37
C ILE A 140 -10.01 -1.75 -3.68
N ASP A 141 -10.70 -2.44 -4.60
CA ASP A 141 -10.24 -2.61 -5.98
C ASP A 141 -10.29 -1.24 -6.67
N VAL A 142 -9.16 -0.81 -7.25
CA VAL A 142 -9.05 0.53 -7.85
C VAL A 142 -9.97 0.71 -9.06
N ASP A 143 -10.39 -0.39 -9.70
CA ASP A 143 -11.27 -0.38 -10.85
C ASP A 143 -12.73 -0.73 -10.51
N ALA A 144 -13.04 -0.93 -9.22
CA ALA A 144 -14.39 -1.24 -8.81
C ALA A 144 -15.33 -0.05 -9.08
N PRO A 145 -16.59 -0.32 -9.48
CA PRO A 145 -17.57 0.75 -9.63
C PRO A 145 -17.76 1.49 -8.32
N ARG A 146 -17.97 2.82 -8.43
CA ARG A 146 -18.29 3.62 -7.25
C ARG A 146 -19.68 3.24 -6.74
N GLU A 147 -19.78 3.10 -5.43
CA GLU A 147 -21.07 3.04 -4.77
C GLU A 147 -21.66 4.45 -4.68
N ASN A 148 -22.90 4.58 -5.10
CA ASN A 148 -23.61 5.84 -4.99
C ASN A 148 -24.27 5.97 -3.63
#